data_09298c4ffb251826dda7c2563e768e02
#
_entry.id   09298c4ffb251826dda7c2563e768e02
#
_cell.length_a   1.000
_cell.length_b   1.000
_cell.length_c   1.000
_cell.angle_alpha   90.00
_cell.angle_beta   90.00
_cell.angle_gamma   90.00
#
_symmetry.space_group_name_H-M   'P 1'
#
loop_
_entity.id
_entity.type
_entity.pdbx_description
1 polymer ?
#
loop_
_entity_poly.entity_id
_entity_poly.type
_entity_poly.pdbx_seq_one_letter_code
_entity_poly.pdbx_strand_id
1 'polypeptide(L)'
;MPNKSSKITAIVGAQWGDEGKGKITDFFAGEADFVVRFHGGNNAGHTVIVDNNIYKLHLIPSGVLYKHPVSVIGNGVVVDPAALIKEINYLRDKGVDPKLKISDRAHIIMPYHIEMDIALTKHQGNLAAGSTKRGIAPVYGDKMYRHGIRIVDLTEPDIFKEKLDKAFSFNQTLIEAFGHSTALNKKEIFDQYIKHGETLKPYISDTSVDLYNAHKQGSSILFEGAQGISLDVDHGIYPHTTSSNTVAGHIAAGTGVSFRDISRIIGVTKAYLSRVGQSPLPTELDGLEAETLREKGREYGTTTGRPRRVGWLDLVQVRQAVRTNGLTEIALTKLDILSGFSELPVCHAYSVNGKKITEMPASLSQFREAKPVYETLAGWGDLTPDMIERGFSALPDTLQQYVKYIEDQVDCPVSIISMGPQRHETIIR
;
A
#
# COMPACT_ATOMS: atom_id res chain seq x y z
N MET A 1 4.42 -7.72 -37.63
CA MET A 1 4.79 -8.58 -36.50
C MET A 1 3.56 -8.68 -35.62
N PRO A 2 3.13 -9.85 -35.16
CA PRO A 2 2.00 -9.93 -34.24
C PRO A 2 2.36 -9.17 -32.97
N ASN A 3 1.51 -8.23 -32.58
CA ASN A 3 1.60 -7.45 -31.37
C ASN A 3 1.73 -8.44 -30.19
N LYS A 4 2.90 -8.55 -29.55
CA LYS A 4 3.00 -9.14 -28.22
C LYS A 4 2.09 -8.28 -27.34
N SER A 5 0.91 -8.78 -26.97
CA SER A 5 0.06 -8.07 -26.03
C SER A 5 0.87 -7.85 -24.77
N SER A 6 1.21 -6.60 -24.47
CA SER A 6 1.90 -6.25 -23.23
C SER A 6 1.05 -6.74 -22.06
N LYS A 7 1.66 -7.47 -21.13
CA LYS A 7 0.98 -7.90 -19.90
C LYS A 7 1.08 -6.78 -18.89
N ILE A 8 -0.04 -6.11 -18.63
CA ILE A 8 -0.13 -5.10 -17.57
C ILE A 8 -0.89 -5.68 -16.39
N THR A 9 -0.22 -5.78 -15.26
CA THR A 9 -0.75 -6.35 -14.02
C THR A 9 -0.74 -5.30 -12.92
N ALA A 10 -1.81 -5.23 -12.13
CA ALA A 10 -1.88 -4.39 -10.94
C ALA A 10 -2.00 -5.24 -9.67
N ILE A 11 -1.27 -4.88 -8.64
CA ILE A 11 -1.35 -5.48 -7.29
C ILE A 11 -1.87 -4.41 -6.34
N VAL A 12 -3.02 -4.66 -5.71
CA VAL A 12 -3.68 -3.74 -4.77
C VAL A 12 -4.01 -4.43 -3.45
N GLY A 13 -4.14 -3.66 -2.38
CA GLY A 13 -4.54 -4.19 -1.08
C GLY A 13 -6.06 -4.27 -0.95
N ALA A 14 -6.57 -5.42 -0.51
CA ALA A 14 -8.00 -5.66 -0.37
C ALA A 14 -8.54 -5.43 1.06
N GLN A 15 -7.71 -4.91 1.97
CA GLN A 15 -8.04 -4.72 3.40
C GLN A 15 -7.51 -3.37 3.92
N TRP A 16 -6.79 -3.39 5.05
CA TRP A 16 -6.27 -2.22 5.76
C TRP A 16 -4.80 -1.89 5.47
N GLY A 17 -4.20 -2.47 4.45
CA GLY A 17 -2.76 -2.50 4.28
C GLY A 17 -2.11 -3.67 5.02
N ASP A 18 -0.80 -3.81 4.86
CA ASP A 18 0.01 -4.88 5.49
C ASP A 18 -0.45 -6.32 5.13
N GLU A 19 -1.14 -6.49 3.98
CA GLU A 19 -1.60 -7.79 3.48
C GLU A 19 -0.47 -8.66 2.92
N GLY A 20 0.73 -8.11 2.75
CA GLY A 20 1.85 -8.82 2.15
C GLY A 20 2.07 -8.49 0.66
N LYS A 21 1.57 -7.34 0.20
CA LYS A 21 1.74 -6.87 -1.19
C LYS A 21 3.19 -6.86 -1.66
N GLY A 22 4.13 -6.46 -0.81
CA GLY A 22 5.56 -6.44 -1.15
C GLY A 22 6.08 -7.82 -1.60
N LYS A 23 5.72 -8.91 -0.90
CA LYS A 23 6.07 -10.28 -1.31
C LYS A 23 5.43 -10.64 -2.65
N ILE A 24 4.13 -10.36 -2.83
CA ILE A 24 3.42 -10.68 -4.07
C ILE A 24 3.98 -9.86 -5.24
N THR A 25 4.27 -8.58 -5.04
CA THR A 25 4.94 -7.75 -6.05
C THR A 25 6.32 -8.29 -6.40
N ASP A 26 7.12 -8.61 -5.41
CA ASP A 26 8.45 -9.18 -5.62
C ASP A 26 8.37 -10.52 -6.37
N PHE A 27 7.39 -11.37 -6.06
CA PHE A 27 7.18 -12.64 -6.75
C PHE A 27 6.94 -12.45 -8.26
N PHE A 28 6.11 -11.47 -8.65
CA PHE A 28 5.82 -11.18 -10.05
C PHE A 28 6.85 -10.26 -10.73
N ALA A 29 7.66 -9.53 -9.97
CA ALA A 29 8.63 -8.60 -10.52
C ALA A 29 9.72 -9.27 -11.36
N GLY A 30 9.97 -10.57 -11.11
CA GLY A 30 10.91 -11.35 -11.90
C GLY A 30 10.55 -11.48 -13.38
N GLU A 31 9.29 -11.29 -13.75
CA GLU A 31 8.79 -11.36 -15.13
C GLU A 31 8.43 -9.99 -15.71
N ALA A 32 8.56 -8.92 -14.93
CA ALA A 32 8.20 -7.56 -15.32
C ALA A 32 9.40 -6.78 -15.86
N ASP A 33 9.19 -5.99 -16.91
CA ASP A 33 10.18 -5.03 -17.41
C ASP A 33 10.15 -3.71 -16.60
N PHE A 34 8.98 -3.36 -16.08
CA PHE A 34 8.77 -2.17 -15.24
C PHE A 34 7.96 -2.53 -13.99
N VAL A 35 8.38 -2.02 -12.83
CA VAL A 35 7.60 -2.08 -11.57
C VAL A 35 7.32 -0.65 -11.11
N VAL A 36 6.04 -0.30 -10.98
CA VAL A 36 5.57 1.09 -10.89
C VAL A 36 4.75 1.33 -9.63
N ARG A 37 5.18 2.26 -8.77
CA ARG A 37 4.36 2.82 -7.69
C ARG A 37 3.50 3.95 -8.25
N PHE A 38 2.20 3.93 -7.97
CA PHE A 38 1.25 4.88 -8.56
C PHE A 38 0.56 5.81 -7.54
N HIS A 39 0.73 5.58 -6.24
CA HIS A 39 0.17 6.42 -5.17
C HIS A 39 0.90 6.22 -3.83
N GLY A 40 0.49 7.00 -2.82
CA GLY A 40 1.07 6.95 -1.48
C GLY A 40 2.39 7.72 -1.41
N GLY A 41 3.23 7.38 -0.48
CA GLY A 41 4.53 8.00 -0.25
C GLY A 41 5.39 7.13 0.66
N ASN A 42 6.31 7.76 1.41
CA ASN A 42 7.18 7.07 2.36
C ASN A 42 6.46 6.58 3.64
N ASN A 43 5.13 6.76 3.72
CA ASN A 43 4.29 6.12 4.75
C ASN A 43 4.02 4.63 4.46
N ALA A 44 4.29 4.14 3.25
CA ALA A 44 4.30 2.72 2.95
C ALA A 44 5.55 2.05 3.56
N GLY A 45 5.44 0.78 3.92
CA GLY A 45 6.55 -0.02 4.40
C GLY A 45 6.41 -1.43 3.82
N HIS A 46 7.17 -1.73 2.77
CA HIS A 46 7.22 -3.05 2.17
C HIS A 46 8.46 -3.79 2.68
N THR A 47 8.24 -4.93 3.31
CA THR A 47 9.33 -5.83 3.71
C THR A 47 9.38 -6.98 2.71
N VAL A 48 10.54 -7.17 2.09
CA VAL A 48 10.81 -8.27 1.17
C VAL A 48 11.96 -9.08 1.73
N ILE A 49 11.84 -10.40 1.67
CA ILE A 49 12.88 -11.32 2.13
C ILE A 49 13.37 -12.11 0.94
N VAL A 50 14.67 -11.96 0.62
CA VAL A 50 15.35 -12.67 -0.46
C VAL A 50 16.62 -13.29 0.09
N ASP A 51 16.79 -14.59 -0.04
CA ASP A 51 17.95 -15.34 0.42
C ASP A 51 18.31 -15.02 1.90
N ASN A 52 17.30 -15.00 2.77
CA ASN A 52 17.35 -14.64 4.18
C ASN A 52 17.75 -13.17 4.48
N ASN A 53 17.97 -12.34 3.47
CA ASN A 53 18.20 -10.91 3.64
C ASN A 53 16.87 -10.16 3.69
N ILE A 54 16.73 -9.29 4.67
CA ILE A 54 15.54 -8.45 4.86
C ILE A 54 15.80 -7.09 4.22
N TYR A 55 14.91 -6.70 3.29
CA TYR A 55 14.89 -5.39 2.66
C TYR A 55 13.64 -4.64 3.09
N LYS A 56 13.83 -3.41 3.57
CA LYS A 56 12.72 -2.52 3.98
C LYS A 56 12.65 -1.36 3.00
N LEU A 57 11.60 -1.33 2.20
CA LEU A 57 11.38 -0.35 1.14
C LEU A 57 10.19 0.56 1.50
N HIS A 58 10.31 1.84 1.17
CA HIS A 58 9.29 2.85 1.47
C HIS A 58 8.76 3.55 0.22
N LEU A 59 9.63 4.00 -0.67
CA LEU A 59 9.30 4.71 -1.91
C LEU A 59 9.61 3.88 -3.16
N ILE A 60 10.75 3.19 -3.16
CA ILE A 60 11.20 2.40 -4.30
C ILE A 60 10.34 1.13 -4.41
N PRO A 61 9.87 0.76 -5.60
CA PRO A 61 9.12 -0.47 -5.82
C PRO A 61 9.85 -1.73 -5.38
N SER A 62 9.10 -2.74 -4.89
CA SER A 62 9.66 -4.00 -4.36
C SER A 62 10.44 -4.81 -5.41
N GLY A 63 10.16 -4.60 -6.69
CA GLY A 63 10.88 -5.23 -7.81
C GLY A 63 12.34 -4.81 -7.98
N VAL A 64 12.82 -3.81 -7.24
CA VAL A 64 14.21 -3.30 -7.31
C VAL A 64 15.27 -4.37 -6.98
N LEU A 65 14.88 -5.45 -6.33
CA LEU A 65 15.79 -6.55 -5.97
C LEU A 65 16.14 -7.46 -7.15
N TYR A 66 15.49 -7.29 -8.30
CA TYR A 66 15.87 -7.91 -9.57
C TYR A 66 16.70 -6.94 -10.42
N LYS A 67 17.63 -7.50 -11.21
CA LYS A 67 18.55 -6.69 -12.02
C LYS A 67 17.92 -6.09 -13.29
N HIS A 68 16.86 -6.71 -13.83
CA HIS A 68 16.32 -6.30 -15.13
C HIS A 68 15.21 -5.26 -15.05
N PRO A 69 14.22 -5.28 -14.11
CA PRO A 69 13.14 -4.32 -14.13
C PRO A 69 13.60 -2.90 -13.83
N VAL A 70 12.95 -1.96 -14.50
CA VAL A 70 13.06 -0.54 -14.16
C VAL A 70 12.03 -0.22 -13.08
N SER A 71 12.49 0.27 -11.95
CA SER A 71 11.65 0.77 -10.85
C SER A 71 11.15 2.18 -11.19
N VAL A 72 9.84 2.41 -11.10
CA VAL A 72 9.25 3.71 -11.45
C VAL A 72 8.44 4.26 -10.27
N ILE A 73 8.72 5.50 -9.90
CA ILE A 73 7.90 6.30 -9.00
C ILE A 73 7.01 7.21 -9.86
N GLY A 74 5.72 6.89 -9.95
CA GLY A 74 4.74 7.62 -10.76
C GLY A 74 4.34 8.97 -10.14
N ASN A 75 3.65 9.79 -10.93
CA ASN A 75 3.23 11.14 -10.52
C ASN A 75 2.17 11.17 -9.40
N GLY A 76 1.52 10.05 -9.13
CA GLY A 76 0.58 9.93 -8.01
C GLY A 76 1.26 9.71 -6.66
N VAL A 77 2.54 9.36 -6.64
CA VAL A 77 3.33 9.22 -5.41
C VAL A 77 3.78 10.60 -4.93
N VAL A 78 3.75 10.82 -3.61
CA VAL A 78 4.38 11.98 -2.99
C VAL A 78 5.74 11.58 -2.44
N VAL A 79 6.77 12.30 -2.85
CA VAL A 79 8.17 11.93 -2.66
C VAL A 79 8.81 12.78 -1.57
N ASP A 80 9.36 12.15 -0.55
CA ASP A 80 10.31 12.78 0.36
C ASP A 80 11.73 12.62 -0.24
N PRO A 81 12.35 13.70 -0.73
CA PRO A 81 13.65 13.61 -1.40
C PRO A 81 14.75 13.05 -0.49
N ALA A 82 14.76 13.45 0.78
CA ALA A 82 15.77 12.98 1.73
C ALA A 82 15.60 11.48 2.04
N ALA A 83 14.36 11.04 2.23
CA ALA A 83 14.04 9.63 2.45
C ALA A 83 14.39 8.78 1.23
N LEU A 84 14.13 9.26 0.02
CA LEU A 84 14.45 8.56 -1.23
C LEU A 84 15.97 8.42 -1.42
N ILE A 85 16.74 9.48 -1.22
CA ILE A 85 18.21 9.44 -1.31
C ILE A 85 18.77 8.44 -0.29
N LYS A 86 18.23 8.44 0.93
CA LYS A 86 18.62 7.49 1.96
C LYS A 86 18.31 6.03 1.55
N GLU A 87 17.16 5.81 0.92
CA GLU A 87 16.74 4.47 0.46
C GLU A 87 17.62 4.00 -0.72
N ILE A 88 17.98 4.87 -1.66
CA ILE A 88 18.93 4.58 -2.74
C ILE A 88 20.29 4.15 -2.15
N ASN A 89 20.82 4.92 -1.21
CA ASN A 89 22.11 4.61 -0.57
C ASN A 89 22.06 3.29 0.21
N TYR A 90 20.97 3.06 0.98
CA TYR A 90 20.75 1.79 1.68
C TYR A 90 20.76 0.58 0.74
N LEU A 91 20.18 0.69 -0.44
CA LEU A 91 20.21 -0.38 -1.44
C LEU A 91 21.62 -0.58 -2.00
N ARG A 92 22.33 0.50 -2.31
CA ARG A 92 23.71 0.45 -2.80
C ARG A 92 24.68 -0.18 -1.78
N ASP A 93 24.52 0.15 -0.50
CA ASP A 93 25.30 -0.44 0.59
C ASP A 93 25.06 -1.96 0.70
N LYS A 94 23.90 -2.44 0.23
CA LYS A 94 23.56 -3.86 0.12
C LYS A 94 23.90 -4.48 -1.26
N GLY A 95 24.61 -3.76 -2.11
CA GLY A 95 25.02 -4.24 -3.44
C GLY A 95 23.92 -4.17 -4.51
N VAL A 96 22.82 -3.46 -4.25
CA VAL A 96 21.74 -3.25 -5.21
C VAL A 96 21.79 -1.82 -5.75
N ASP A 97 22.18 -1.64 -7.02
CA ASP A 97 22.10 -0.33 -7.67
C ASP A 97 20.76 -0.20 -8.43
N PRO A 98 19.83 0.65 -7.96
CA PRO A 98 18.47 0.68 -8.49
C PRO A 98 18.42 1.32 -9.88
N LYS A 99 17.86 0.61 -10.88
CA LYS A 99 17.41 1.20 -12.12
C LYS A 99 16.12 1.98 -11.84
N LEU A 100 16.24 3.25 -11.49
CA LEU A 100 15.13 4.07 -10.99
C LEU A 100 14.76 5.16 -11.99
N LYS A 101 13.43 5.39 -12.13
CA LYS A 101 12.86 6.58 -12.76
C LYS A 101 11.84 7.23 -11.81
N ILE A 102 11.85 8.55 -11.78
CA ILE A 102 10.94 9.35 -10.95
C ILE A 102 10.18 10.29 -11.88
N SER A 103 8.85 10.27 -11.78
CA SER A 103 8.04 11.19 -12.57
C SER A 103 8.40 12.64 -12.24
N ASP A 104 8.72 13.41 -13.27
CA ASP A 104 8.92 14.85 -13.20
C ASP A 104 7.73 15.60 -12.56
N ARG A 105 6.53 15.02 -12.63
CA ARG A 105 5.27 15.53 -12.06
C ARG A 105 4.98 15.08 -10.63
N ALA A 106 5.82 14.23 -10.02
CA ALA A 106 5.63 13.80 -8.64
C ALA A 106 5.79 14.99 -7.68
N HIS A 107 4.85 15.14 -6.74
CA HIS A 107 4.92 16.18 -5.72
C HIS A 107 5.89 15.78 -4.60
N ILE A 108 6.59 16.77 -4.03
CA ILE A 108 7.58 16.54 -2.99
C ILE A 108 7.07 16.96 -1.61
N ILE A 109 7.46 16.17 -0.62
CA ILE A 109 7.21 16.45 0.77
C ILE A 109 8.27 17.46 1.24
N MET A 110 7.82 18.59 1.76
CA MET A 110 8.65 19.64 2.32
C MET A 110 8.62 19.58 3.86
N PRO A 111 9.62 20.13 4.57
CA PRO A 111 9.64 20.12 6.04
C PRO A 111 8.38 20.70 6.69
N TYR A 112 7.80 21.75 6.11
CA TYR A 112 6.56 22.32 6.62
C TYR A 112 5.35 21.37 6.48
N HIS A 113 5.36 20.41 5.55
CA HIS A 113 4.32 19.38 5.49
C HIS A 113 4.37 18.44 6.70
N ILE A 114 5.57 18.12 7.19
CA ILE A 114 5.75 17.29 8.39
C ILE A 114 5.21 18.02 9.62
N GLU A 115 5.54 19.29 9.80
CA GLU A 115 5.05 20.13 10.89
C GLU A 115 3.52 20.32 10.83
N MET A 116 2.99 20.53 9.63
CA MET A 116 1.54 20.60 9.40
C MET A 116 0.83 19.28 9.77
N ASP A 117 1.40 18.14 9.43
CA ASP A 117 0.84 16.82 9.76
C ASP A 117 0.77 16.61 11.29
N ILE A 118 1.78 17.08 12.02
CA ILE A 118 1.79 17.08 13.49
C ILE A 118 0.69 17.99 14.05
N ALA A 119 0.57 19.21 13.53
CA ALA A 119 -0.43 20.18 13.95
C ALA A 119 -1.86 19.69 13.69
N LEU A 120 -2.13 19.19 12.48
CA LEU A 120 -3.43 18.64 12.08
C LEU A 120 -3.81 17.41 12.91
N THR A 121 -2.88 16.50 13.18
CA THR A 121 -3.14 15.30 14.01
C THR A 121 -3.59 15.71 15.40
N LYS A 122 -2.97 16.74 15.99
CA LYS A 122 -3.36 17.28 17.30
C LYS A 122 -4.75 17.93 17.25
N HIS A 123 -5.03 18.68 16.19
CA HIS A 123 -6.32 19.36 16.00
C HIS A 123 -7.48 18.36 15.80
N GLN A 124 -7.26 17.29 15.04
CA GLN A 124 -8.29 16.28 14.76
C GLN A 124 -8.70 15.42 15.98
N GLY A 125 -7.86 15.32 16.99
CA GLY A 125 -8.17 14.58 18.22
C GLY A 125 -8.62 13.13 17.92
N ASN A 126 -9.82 12.76 18.38
CA ASN A 126 -10.39 11.39 18.21
C ASN A 126 -10.76 11.04 16.76
N LEU A 127 -10.78 11.99 15.85
CA LEU A 127 -11.00 11.75 14.41
C LEU A 127 -9.68 11.56 13.65
N ALA A 128 -8.54 11.69 14.33
CA ALA A 128 -7.24 11.50 13.70
C ALA A 128 -7.11 10.07 13.13
N ALA A 129 -6.66 9.96 11.90
CA ALA A 129 -6.50 8.68 11.20
C ALA A 129 -5.37 7.80 11.78
N GLY A 130 -4.58 8.33 12.71
CA GLY A 130 -3.34 7.69 13.18
C GLY A 130 -2.16 7.99 12.25
N SER A 131 -1.97 9.28 11.92
CA SER A 131 -0.93 9.74 10.99
C SER A 131 0.46 9.19 11.33
N THR A 132 1.21 8.87 10.28
CA THR A 132 2.63 8.50 10.36
C THR A 132 3.54 9.71 10.63
N LYS A 133 3.00 10.92 10.63
CA LYS A 133 3.72 12.20 10.79
C LYS A 133 4.82 12.39 9.75
N ARG A 134 4.54 12.01 8.51
CA ARG A 134 5.45 12.11 7.37
C ARG A 134 5.01 13.14 6.32
N GLY A 135 4.04 13.98 6.66
CA GLY A 135 3.57 15.05 5.79
C GLY A 135 2.73 14.62 4.60
N ILE A 136 2.21 13.37 4.61
CA ILE A 136 1.48 12.81 3.45
C ILE A 136 0.19 13.58 3.17
N ALA A 137 -0.67 13.77 4.18
CA ALA A 137 -1.93 14.49 4.00
C ALA A 137 -1.71 15.96 3.58
N PRO A 138 -0.82 16.72 4.23
CA PRO A 138 -0.55 18.10 3.83
C PRO A 138 -0.06 18.26 2.40
N VAL A 139 0.85 17.38 1.91
CA VAL A 139 1.34 17.50 0.54
C VAL A 139 0.26 17.16 -0.51
N TYR A 140 -0.64 16.20 -0.22
CA TYR A 140 -1.81 15.97 -1.07
C TYR A 140 -2.78 17.17 -1.01
N GLY A 141 -2.93 17.83 0.14
CA GLY A 141 -3.67 19.07 0.28
C GLY A 141 -3.12 20.19 -0.60
N ASP A 142 -1.81 20.44 -0.52
CA ASP A 142 -1.12 21.44 -1.33
C ASP A 142 -1.23 21.14 -2.84
N LYS A 143 -1.17 19.87 -3.24
CA LYS A 143 -1.42 19.45 -4.63
C LYS A 143 -2.81 19.88 -5.08
N MET A 144 -3.85 19.69 -4.27
CA MET A 144 -5.23 20.04 -4.60
C MET A 144 -5.48 21.56 -4.57
N TYR A 145 -4.83 22.29 -3.65
CA TYR A 145 -4.80 23.75 -3.63
C TYR A 145 -3.98 24.35 -4.79
N ARG A 146 -3.17 23.55 -5.50
CA ARG A 146 -2.36 23.92 -6.66
C ARG A 146 -1.18 24.83 -6.34
N HIS A 147 -0.65 24.75 -5.13
CA HIS A 147 0.62 25.35 -4.76
C HIS A 147 1.66 24.33 -4.27
N GLY A 148 1.41 23.06 -4.55
CA GLY A 148 2.41 22.01 -4.33
C GLY A 148 3.62 22.15 -5.23
N ILE A 149 4.76 21.71 -4.74
CA ILE A 149 6.04 21.71 -5.45
C ILE A 149 6.26 20.32 -6.06
N ARG A 150 6.64 20.27 -7.34
CA ARG A 150 6.99 19.04 -8.06
C ARG A 150 8.49 18.78 -7.99
N ILE A 151 8.90 17.55 -8.19
CA ILE A 151 10.33 17.21 -8.13
C ILE A 151 11.14 17.89 -9.24
N VAL A 152 10.56 18.11 -10.43
CA VAL A 152 11.20 18.83 -11.52
C VAL A 152 11.55 20.26 -11.12
N ASP A 153 10.74 20.91 -10.30
CA ASP A 153 10.99 22.29 -9.85
C ASP A 153 12.33 22.43 -9.12
N LEU A 154 12.82 21.35 -8.48
CA LEU A 154 14.13 21.34 -7.81
C LEU A 154 15.31 21.46 -8.81
N THR A 155 15.07 21.20 -10.08
CA THR A 155 16.08 21.36 -11.15
C THR A 155 16.07 22.75 -11.79
N GLU A 156 15.11 23.60 -11.37
CA GLU A 156 14.88 24.96 -11.87
C GLU A 156 14.86 25.94 -10.68
N PRO A 157 16.04 26.41 -10.21
CA PRO A 157 16.16 27.15 -8.95
C PRO A 157 15.25 28.38 -8.81
N ASP A 158 15.06 29.15 -9.88
CA ASP A 158 14.22 30.34 -9.86
C ASP A 158 12.74 29.98 -9.69
N ILE A 159 12.26 28.97 -10.39
CA ILE A 159 10.89 28.44 -10.28
C ILE A 159 10.67 27.83 -8.89
N PHE A 160 11.66 27.05 -8.42
CA PHE A 160 11.57 26.48 -7.06
C PHE A 160 11.49 27.56 -5.99
N LYS A 161 12.31 28.61 -6.10
CA LYS A 161 12.29 29.74 -5.16
C LYS A 161 10.92 30.44 -5.11
N GLU A 162 10.35 30.75 -6.29
CA GLU A 162 9.04 31.41 -6.40
C GLU A 162 7.94 30.55 -5.74
N LYS A 163 7.89 29.25 -6.06
CA LYS A 163 6.91 28.31 -5.49
C LYS A 163 7.11 28.12 -3.99
N LEU A 164 8.36 27.96 -3.54
CA LEU A 164 8.67 27.82 -2.12
C LEU A 164 8.25 29.05 -1.32
N ASP A 165 8.46 30.24 -1.84
CA ASP A 165 8.06 31.49 -1.15
C ASP A 165 6.55 31.51 -0.86
N LYS A 166 5.73 31.08 -1.81
CA LYS A 166 4.26 31.01 -1.66
C LYS A 166 3.81 29.86 -0.76
N ALA A 167 4.29 28.65 -1.02
CA ALA A 167 3.91 27.46 -0.29
C ALA A 167 4.36 27.52 1.18
N PHE A 168 5.58 28.01 1.45
CA PHE A 168 6.09 28.17 2.79
C PHE A 168 5.25 29.17 3.62
N SER A 169 4.98 30.37 3.07
CA SER A 169 4.18 31.38 3.75
C SER A 169 2.77 30.87 4.09
N PHE A 170 2.12 30.18 3.13
CA PHE A 170 0.79 29.61 3.34
C PHE A 170 0.79 28.55 4.45
N ASN A 171 1.69 27.57 4.37
CA ASN A 171 1.75 26.49 5.35
C ASN A 171 2.16 27.01 6.74
N GLN A 172 3.08 27.95 6.83
CA GLN A 172 3.49 28.54 8.11
C GLN A 172 2.32 29.24 8.78
N THR A 173 1.55 30.04 8.05
CA THR A 173 0.34 30.71 8.59
C THR A 173 -0.64 29.69 9.16
N LEU A 174 -0.88 28.57 8.47
CA LEU A 174 -1.80 27.54 8.97
C LEU A 174 -1.24 26.80 10.20
N ILE A 175 0.06 26.47 10.19
CA ILE A 175 0.72 25.80 11.34
C ILE A 175 0.59 26.68 12.59
N GLU A 176 0.86 27.98 12.47
CA GLU A 176 0.73 28.96 13.56
C GLU A 176 -0.73 29.10 14.02
N ALA A 177 -1.69 29.12 13.09
CA ALA A 177 -3.12 29.18 13.41
C ALA A 177 -3.61 27.96 14.21
N PHE A 178 -2.97 26.78 14.01
CA PHE A 178 -3.22 25.59 14.85
C PHE A 178 -2.47 25.62 16.18
N GLY A 179 -1.79 26.71 16.53
CA GLY A 179 -1.03 26.86 17.79
C GLY A 179 0.22 25.96 17.83
N HIS A 180 0.78 25.62 16.65
CA HIS A 180 2.03 24.88 16.54
C HIS A 180 3.15 25.84 16.08
N SER A 181 4.25 25.90 16.85
CA SER A 181 5.43 26.70 16.50
C SER A 181 6.50 25.85 15.88
N THR A 182 7.16 26.38 14.86
CA THR A 182 8.27 25.69 14.19
C THR A 182 9.50 26.59 14.09
N ALA A 183 10.67 25.99 14.04
CA ALA A 183 11.94 26.67 13.80
C ALA A 183 12.40 26.56 12.34
N LEU A 184 11.47 26.40 11.40
CA LEU A 184 11.79 26.22 9.99
C LEU A 184 12.40 27.48 9.38
N ASN A 185 13.52 27.32 8.71
CA ASN A 185 14.23 28.38 7.98
C ASN A 185 14.08 28.14 6.46
N LYS A 186 13.35 29.04 5.79
CA LYS A 186 13.08 28.95 4.36
C LYS A 186 14.36 28.91 3.51
N LYS A 187 15.41 29.68 3.89
CA LYS A 187 16.67 29.69 3.16
C LYS A 187 17.40 28.35 3.26
N GLU A 188 17.46 27.78 4.44
CA GLU A 188 18.07 26.45 4.65
C GLU A 188 17.32 25.37 3.89
N ILE A 189 15.98 25.43 3.88
CA ILE A 189 15.14 24.52 3.09
C ILE A 189 15.48 24.65 1.61
N PHE A 190 15.56 25.88 1.07
CA PHE A 190 15.90 26.11 -0.32
C PHE A 190 17.27 25.50 -0.65
N ASP A 191 18.31 25.85 0.12
CA ASP A 191 19.68 25.40 -0.13
C ASP A 191 19.81 23.86 -0.05
N GLN A 192 19.07 23.22 0.87
CA GLN A 192 19.05 21.77 1.03
C GLN A 192 18.32 21.07 -0.13
N TYR A 193 17.15 21.60 -0.54
CA TYR A 193 16.34 20.94 -1.56
C TYR A 193 16.91 21.10 -2.98
N ILE A 194 17.64 22.18 -3.26
CA ILE A 194 18.45 22.29 -4.49
C ILE A 194 19.48 21.14 -4.56
N LYS A 195 20.20 20.86 -3.48
CA LYS A 195 21.15 19.73 -3.43
C LYS A 195 20.47 18.38 -3.61
N HIS A 196 19.27 18.22 -3.06
CA HIS A 196 18.47 17.01 -3.32
C HIS A 196 18.07 16.92 -4.80
N GLY A 197 17.69 18.03 -5.42
CA GLY A 197 17.41 18.13 -6.85
C GLY A 197 18.60 17.69 -7.71
N GLU A 198 19.79 18.23 -7.41
CA GLU A 198 21.04 17.83 -8.11
C GLU A 198 21.30 16.32 -7.99
N THR A 199 21.12 15.75 -6.78
CA THR A 199 21.32 14.31 -6.53
C THR A 199 20.31 13.43 -7.27
N LEU A 200 19.04 13.87 -7.34
CA LEU A 200 17.96 13.10 -7.94
C LEU A 200 17.78 13.36 -9.44
N LYS A 201 18.36 14.42 -9.99
CA LYS A 201 18.24 14.81 -11.41
C LYS A 201 18.45 13.65 -12.40
N PRO A 202 19.43 12.73 -12.21
CA PRO A 202 19.64 11.62 -13.14
C PRO A 202 18.47 10.64 -13.25
N TYR A 203 17.58 10.63 -12.26
CA TYR A 203 16.42 9.72 -12.19
C TYR A 203 15.11 10.36 -12.66
N ILE A 204 15.08 11.71 -12.82
CA ILE A 204 13.85 12.44 -13.19
C ILE A 204 13.59 12.31 -14.67
N SER A 205 12.38 11.88 -15.05
CA SER A 205 11.93 11.77 -16.44
C SER A 205 10.42 11.94 -16.57
N ASP A 206 9.93 12.17 -17.79
CA ASP A 206 8.48 12.01 -18.08
C ASP A 206 8.11 10.53 -18.11
N THR A 207 7.85 9.98 -16.91
CA THR A 207 7.54 8.56 -16.77
C THR A 207 6.24 8.15 -17.47
N SER A 208 5.33 9.09 -17.74
CA SER A 208 4.11 8.79 -18.48
C SER A 208 4.39 8.46 -19.95
N VAL A 209 5.31 9.20 -20.55
CA VAL A 209 5.82 8.92 -21.90
C VAL A 209 6.67 7.65 -21.93
N ASP A 210 7.53 7.46 -20.92
CA ASP A 210 8.35 6.26 -20.82
C ASP A 210 7.49 4.99 -20.77
N LEU A 211 6.46 4.96 -19.89
CA LEU A 211 5.56 3.82 -19.74
C LEU A 211 4.67 3.61 -20.97
N TYR A 212 4.20 4.70 -21.61
CA TYR A 212 3.46 4.61 -22.86
C TYR A 212 4.29 3.94 -23.96
N ASN A 213 5.53 4.38 -24.14
CA ASN A 213 6.44 3.81 -25.14
C ASN A 213 6.78 2.35 -24.82
N ALA A 214 7.03 2.02 -23.55
CA ALA A 214 7.27 0.65 -23.10
C ALA A 214 6.08 -0.25 -23.42
N HIS A 215 4.85 0.20 -23.11
CA HIS A 215 3.63 -0.53 -23.45
C HIS A 215 3.50 -0.76 -24.97
N LYS A 216 3.73 0.26 -25.78
CA LYS A 216 3.68 0.16 -27.25
C LYS A 216 4.73 -0.82 -27.82
N GLN A 217 5.85 -0.99 -27.14
CA GLN A 217 6.90 -1.94 -27.49
C GLN A 217 6.63 -3.35 -26.97
N GLY A 218 5.52 -3.57 -26.25
CA GLY A 218 5.12 -4.87 -25.71
C GLY A 218 5.80 -5.23 -24.39
N SER A 219 6.37 -4.26 -23.68
CA SER A 219 6.95 -4.49 -22.35
C SER A 219 5.87 -4.84 -21.32
N SER A 220 6.24 -5.70 -20.36
CA SER A 220 5.42 -6.04 -19.21
C SER A 220 5.53 -4.98 -18.12
N ILE A 221 4.37 -4.54 -17.58
CA ILE A 221 4.32 -3.50 -16.54
C ILE A 221 3.56 -4.05 -15.33
N LEU A 222 4.19 -3.97 -14.16
CA LEU A 222 3.61 -4.36 -12.88
C LEU A 222 3.37 -3.13 -12.02
N PHE A 223 2.11 -2.84 -11.70
CA PHE A 223 1.76 -1.77 -10.78
C PHE A 223 1.70 -2.26 -9.34
N GLU A 224 2.40 -1.57 -8.46
CA GLU A 224 2.47 -1.85 -7.03
C GLU A 224 1.68 -0.81 -6.25
N GLY A 225 0.56 -1.24 -5.66
CA GLY A 225 -0.23 -0.44 -4.72
C GLY A 225 0.40 -0.37 -3.34
N ALA A 226 0.01 0.64 -2.59
CA ALA A 226 0.30 0.80 -1.17
C ALA A 226 -1.02 0.82 -0.39
N GLN A 227 -0.96 0.64 0.93
CA GLN A 227 -2.14 0.59 1.79
C GLN A 227 -3.16 -0.46 1.31
N GLY A 228 -4.47 -0.22 1.49
CA GLY A 228 -5.54 -1.11 1.03
C GLY A 228 -6.87 -0.36 0.94
N ILE A 229 -7.91 -1.04 0.43
CA ILE A 229 -9.22 -0.44 0.11
C ILE A 229 -9.85 0.33 1.29
N SER A 230 -9.75 -0.21 2.52
CA SER A 230 -10.33 0.44 3.70
C SER A 230 -9.62 1.74 4.09
N LEU A 231 -8.44 2.00 3.52
CA LEU A 231 -7.66 3.24 3.67
C LEU A 231 -7.80 4.17 2.47
N ASP A 232 -8.54 3.80 1.42
CA ASP A 232 -8.77 4.68 0.27
C ASP A 232 -9.49 5.97 0.70
N VAL A 233 -9.10 7.13 0.14
CA VAL A 233 -9.65 8.42 0.57
C VAL A 233 -11.13 8.57 0.21
N ASP A 234 -11.59 7.95 -0.87
CA ASP A 234 -12.98 8.03 -1.34
C ASP A 234 -13.83 6.83 -0.93
N HIS A 235 -13.26 5.63 -0.96
CA HIS A 235 -13.98 4.36 -0.72
C HIS A 235 -13.70 3.74 0.65
N GLY A 236 -12.72 4.23 1.38
CA GLY A 236 -12.35 3.72 2.72
C GLY A 236 -13.23 4.23 3.85
N ILE A 237 -12.80 3.95 5.06
CA ILE A 237 -13.53 4.32 6.30
C ILE A 237 -13.13 5.75 6.73
N TYR A 238 -13.62 6.72 5.97
CA TYR A 238 -13.35 8.14 6.23
C TYR A 238 -13.86 8.59 7.61
N PRO A 239 -13.08 9.37 8.40
CA PRO A 239 -11.80 10.00 8.06
C PRO A 239 -10.56 9.15 8.39
N HIS A 240 -10.71 7.88 8.75
CA HIS A 240 -9.60 6.98 9.12
C HIS A 240 -8.91 6.39 7.89
N THR A 241 -8.65 7.21 6.88
CA THR A 241 -8.08 6.83 5.58
C THR A 241 -6.65 7.39 5.42
N THR A 242 -5.95 6.94 4.38
CA THR A 242 -4.83 7.70 3.80
C THR A 242 -5.37 8.84 2.95
N SER A 243 -4.49 9.73 2.47
CA SER A 243 -4.90 10.89 1.66
C SER A 243 -4.75 10.66 0.17
N SER A 244 -4.66 9.41 -0.25
CA SER A 244 -4.59 9.01 -1.66
C SER A 244 -5.60 7.93 -1.99
N ASN A 245 -5.93 7.81 -3.29
CA ASN A 245 -6.71 6.69 -3.77
C ASN A 245 -5.83 5.44 -3.88
N THR A 246 -6.26 4.36 -3.23
CA THR A 246 -5.54 3.07 -3.20
C THR A 246 -6.08 2.08 -4.23
N VAL A 247 -7.18 2.42 -4.89
CA VAL A 247 -7.86 1.59 -5.87
C VAL A 247 -7.11 1.53 -7.20
N ALA A 248 -7.23 0.41 -7.92
CA ALA A 248 -6.59 0.21 -9.22
C ALA A 248 -6.97 1.28 -10.26
N GLY A 249 -8.19 1.83 -10.19
CA GLY A 249 -8.64 2.94 -11.04
C GLY A 249 -7.76 4.18 -10.98
N HIS A 250 -7.01 4.39 -9.88
CA HIS A 250 -6.09 5.52 -9.73
C HIS A 250 -4.80 5.37 -10.55
N ILE A 251 -4.47 4.19 -11.05
CA ILE A 251 -3.27 3.95 -11.86
C ILE A 251 -3.20 4.93 -13.03
N ALA A 252 -4.31 5.15 -13.72
CA ALA A 252 -4.35 6.06 -14.86
C ALA A 252 -3.99 7.51 -14.46
N ALA A 253 -4.55 8.02 -13.37
CA ALA A 253 -4.24 9.35 -12.84
C ALA A 253 -2.83 9.43 -12.25
N GLY A 254 -2.37 8.35 -11.62
CA GLY A 254 -1.09 8.30 -10.92
C GLY A 254 0.13 8.00 -11.79
N THR A 255 -0.06 7.61 -13.06
CA THR A 255 1.05 7.21 -13.95
C THR A 255 0.90 7.65 -15.41
N GLY A 256 -0.32 7.99 -15.85
CA GLY A 256 -0.63 8.27 -17.24
C GLY A 256 -0.85 7.02 -18.12
N VAL A 257 -0.79 5.81 -17.56
CA VAL A 257 -1.10 4.57 -18.29
C VAL A 257 -2.62 4.37 -18.33
N SER A 258 -3.15 4.05 -19.50
CA SER A 258 -4.60 3.83 -19.68
C SER A 258 -5.09 2.64 -18.83
N PHE A 259 -6.18 2.84 -18.10
CA PHE A 259 -6.82 1.77 -17.33
C PHE A 259 -7.34 0.62 -18.23
N ARG A 260 -7.68 0.92 -19.49
CA ARG A 260 -8.12 -0.10 -20.45
C ARG A 260 -7.06 -1.13 -20.80
N ASP A 261 -5.80 -0.81 -20.60
CA ASP A 261 -4.67 -1.66 -20.93
C ASP A 261 -4.31 -2.65 -19.79
N ILE A 262 -4.92 -2.47 -18.61
CA ILE A 262 -4.71 -3.35 -17.45
C ILE A 262 -5.53 -4.62 -17.64
N SER A 263 -4.83 -5.75 -17.83
CA SER A 263 -5.45 -7.04 -18.11
C SER A 263 -5.64 -7.93 -16.88
N ARG A 264 -4.93 -7.62 -15.78
CA ARG A 264 -4.93 -8.43 -14.56
C ARG A 264 -4.87 -7.53 -13.33
N ILE A 265 -5.80 -7.72 -12.39
CA ILE A 265 -5.83 -6.95 -11.14
C ILE A 265 -5.90 -7.93 -9.98
N ILE A 266 -4.81 -8.03 -9.23
CA ILE A 266 -4.63 -8.95 -8.11
C ILE A 266 -4.94 -8.21 -6.81
N GLY A 267 -5.98 -8.65 -6.09
CA GLY A 267 -6.27 -8.18 -4.75
C GLY A 267 -5.53 -8.99 -3.69
N VAL A 268 -4.58 -8.40 -2.99
CA VAL A 268 -3.90 -9.10 -1.90
C VAL A 268 -4.77 -9.04 -0.65
N THR A 269 -5.12 -10.22 -0.15
CA THR A 269 -5.96 -10.43 1.03
C THR A 269 -5.20 -11.28 2.04
N LYS A 270 -5.10 -10.84 3.28
CA LYS A 270 -4.57 -11.64 4.37
C LYS A 270 -5.69 -12.48 4.97
N ALA A 271 -5.41 -13.72 5.34
CA ALA A 271 -6.39 -14.66 5.89
C ALA A 271 -7.00 -14.23 7.26
N TYR A 272 -6.54 -13.12 7.80
CA TYR A 272 -7.06 -12.44 8.98
C TYR A 272 -6.86 -10.93 8.83
N LEU A 273 -7.35 -10.11 9.75
CA LEU A 273 -7.12 -8.67 9.72
C LEU A 273 -6.00 -8.23 10.66
N SER A 274 -5.26 -7.19 10.27
CA SER A 274 -4.45 -6.43 11.19
C SER A 274 -4.49 -4.94 10.85
N ARG A 275 -4.37 -4.08 11.87
CA ARG A 275 -4.40 -2.64 11.69
C ARG A 275 -3.55 -1.90 12.73
N VAL A 276 -2.89 -0.85 12.27
CA VAL A 276 -2.35 0.21 13.12
C VAL A 276 -3.30 1.41 13.03
N GLY A 277 -3.80 1.92 14.16
CA GLY A 277 -4.70 3.08 14.19
C GLY A 277 -6.02 2.82 14.93
N GLN A 278 -6.80 3.89 15.12
CA GLN A 278 -7.96 3.91 16.02
C GLN A 278 -9.33 3.78 15.32
N SER A 279 -9.37 3.42 14.03
CA SER A 279 -10.67 3.19 13.39
C SER A 279 -11.43 2.04 14.04
N PRO A 280 -12.75 2.00 13.87
CA PRO A 280 -13.51 0.79 14.18
C PRO A 280 -12.96 -0.41 13.41
N LEU A 281 -13.00 -1.58 14.03
CA LEU A 281 -12.62 -2.86 13.45
C LEU A 281 -13.65 -3.91 13.89
N PRO A 282 -14.74 -4.13 13.14
CA PRO A 282 -15.85 -4.94 13.59
C PRO A 282 -15.50 -6.36 14.02
N THR A 283 -14.47 -6.95 13.39
CA THR A 283 -14.00 -8.31 13.69
C THR A 283 -12.81 -8.35 14.66
N GLU A 284 -12.53 -7.25 15.36
CA GLU A 284 -11.41 -7.17 16.31
C GLU A 284 -11.46 -8.26 17.37
N LEU A 285 -10.30 -8.82 17.64
CA LEU A 285 -10.09 -9.83 18.68
C LEU A 285 -9.41 -9.19 19.90
N ASP A 286 -9.71 -9.76 21.06
CA ASP A 286 -9.06 -9.48 22.32
C ASP A 286 -8.57 -10.77 23.00
N GLY A 287 -7.92 -10.65 24.15
CA GLY A 287 -7.46 -11.78 24.96
C GLY A 287 -6.48 -12.70 24.23
N LEU A 288 -6.52 -13.98 24.58
CA LEU A 288 -5.53 -14.98 24.16
C LEU A 288 -5.52 -15.22 22.64
N GLU A 289 -6.68 -15.18 21.97
CA GLU A 289 -6.76 -15.35 20.51
C GLU A 289 -6.03 -14.23 19.79
N ALA A 290 -6.25 -12.97 20.23
CA ALA A 290 -5.56 -11.82 19.67
C ALA A 290 -4.04 -11.89 19.88
N GLU A 291 -3.59 -12.31 21.07
CA GLU A 291 -2.18 -12.48 21.39
C GLU A 291 -1.55 -13.58 20.52
N THR A 292 -2.19 -14.73 20.42
CA THR A 292 -1.73 -15.85 19.61
C THR A 292 -1.56 -15.45 18.15
N LEU A 293 -2.58 -14.78 17.59
CA LEU A 293 -2.56 -14.35 16.20
C LEU A 293 -1.49 -13.27 15.94
N ARG A 294 -1.31 -12.36 16.90
CA ARG A 294 -0.29 -11.29 16.84
C ARG A 294 1.13 -11.85 16.89
N GLU A 295 1.39 -12.78 17.81
CA GLU A 295 2.72 -13.39 17.96
C GLU A 295 3.06 -14.26 16.74
N LYS A 296 2.19 -15.20 16.34
CA LYS A 296 2.39 -16.03 15.15
C LYS A 296 2.57 -15.18 13.88
N GLY A 297 1.70 -14.18 13.70
CA GLY A 297 1.71 -13.29 12.54
C GLY A 297 2.83 -12.24 12.55
N ARG A 298 3.54 -12.07 13.69
CA ARG A 298 4.50 -10.98 13.94
C ARG A 298 3.88 -9.62 13.64
N GLU A 299 2.65 -9.41 14.14
CA GLU A 299 1.85 -8.22 13.85
C GLU A 299 2.28 -7.04 14.73
N TYR A 300 3.42 -6.46 14.37
CA TYR A 300 4.03 -5.27 14.97
C TYR A 300 4.32 -4.23 13.90
N GLY A 301 4.18 -2.96 14.24
CA GLY A 301 4.46 -1.86 13.31
C GLY A 301 5.93 -1.84 12.89
N THR A 302 6.20 -1.89 11.59
CA THR A 302 7.56 -1.96 11.03
C THR A 302 8.47 -0.82 11.49
N THR A 303 7.90 0.37 11.69
CA THR A 303 8.64 1.58 12.10
C THR A 303 8.59 1.81 13.61
N THR A 304 7.47 1.51 14.26
CA THR A 304 7.22 1.88 15.66
C THR A 304 7.34 0.73 16.64
N GLY A 305 7.36 -0.52 16.15
CA GLY A 305 7.31 -1.72 17.00
C GLY A 305 5.99 -1.90 17.77
N ARG A 306 5.00 -1.04 17.57
CA ARG A 306 3.72 -1.11 18.30
C ARG A 306 2.93 -2.34 17.88
N PRO A 307 2.29 -3.06 18.85
CA PRO A 307 1.42 -4.18 18.51
C PRO A 307 0.25 -3.70 17.64
N ARG A 308 -0.03 -4.44 16.58
CA ARG A 308 -1.19 -4.22 15.73
C ARG A 308 -2.43 -4.80 16.39
N ARG A 309 -3.56 -4.15 16.21
CA ARG A 309 -4.89 -4.73 16.46
C ARG A 309 -5.10 -5.82 15.40
N VAL A 310 -5.66 -6.93 15.80
CA VAL A 310 -5.92 -8.09 14.93
C VAL A 310 -7.39 -8.47 14.99
N GLY A 311 -7.89 -9.12 13.95
CA GLY A 311 -9.27 -9.57 13.85
C GLY A 311 -9.43 -10.72 12.86
N TRP A 312 -10.58 -11.41 12.94
CA TRP A 312 -10.92 -12.43 11.96
C TRP A 312 -11.13 -11.83 10.55
N LEU A 313 -11.00 -12.68 9.53
CA LEU A 313 -11.19 -12.28 8.14
C LEU A 313 -12.58 -11.66 7.92
N ASP A 314 -12.60 -10.52 7.25
CA ASP A 314 -13.81 -9.74 6.96
C ASP A 314 -14.08 -9.69 5.45
N LEU A 315 -15.03 -10.49 5.00
CA LEU A 315 -15.38 -10.59 3.59
C LEU A 315 -16.26 -9.44 3.11
N VAL A 316 -16.83 -8.62 4.00
CA VAL A 316 -17.52 -7.38 3.60
C VAL A 316 -16.51 -6.41 2.98
N GLN A 317 -15.32 -6.28 3.58
CA GLN A 317 -14.23 -5.48 3.02
C GLN A 317 -13.69 -6.07 1.71
N VAL A 318 -13.48 -7.39 1.68
CA VAL A 318 -12.93 -8.06 0.48
C VAL A 318 -13.91 -7.93 -0.69
N ARG A 319 -15.21 -8.08 -0.44
CA ARG A 319 -16.26 -7.87 -1.47
C ARG A 319 -16.25 -6.44 -2.01
N GLN A 320 -16.09 -5.43 -1.13
CA GLN A 320 -15.89 -4.05 -1.57
C GLN A 320 -14.64 -3.92 -2.45
N ALA A 321 -13.53 -4.55 -2.07
CA ALA A 321 -12.30 -4.52 -2.85
C ALA A 321 -12.48 -5.14 -4.23
N VAL A 322 -13.13 -6.32 -4.33
CA VAL A 322 -13.44 -6.98 -5.60
C VAL A 322 -14.22 -6.04 -6.53
N ARG A 323 -15.31 -5.48 -6.03
CA ARG A 323 -16.19 -4.59 -6.80
C ARG A 323 -15.52 -3.29 -7.21
N THR A 324 -14.82 -2.62 -6.28
CA THR A 324 -14.28 -1.27 -6.50
C THR A 324 -13.03 -1.28 -7.37
N ASN A 325 -12.20 -2.32 -7.26
CA ASN A 325 -11.00 -2.46 -8.08
C ASN A 325 -11.24 -3.22 -9.38
N GLY A 326 -12.34 -3.95 -9.51
CA GLY A 326 -12.53 -4.91 -10.60
C GLY A 326 -11.49 -6.03 -10.53
N LEU A 327 -11.32 -6.63 -9.34
CA LEU A 327 -10.33 -7.68 -9.18
C LEU A 327 -10.59 -8.84 -10.12
N THR A 328 -9.55 -9.31 -10.80
CA THR A 328 -9.60 -10.53 -11.61
C THR A 328 -9.32 -11.77 -10.77
N GLU A 329 -8.63 -11.59 -9.66
CA GLU A 329 -8.22 -12.66 -8.76
C GLU A 329 -7.73 -12.14 -7.41
N ILE A 330 -7.64 -13.03 -6.45
CA ILE A 330 -7.14 -12.78 -5.10
C ILE A 330 -5.83 -13.54 -4.89
N ALA A 331 -4.86 -12.85 -4.27
CA ALA A 331 -3.72 -13.47 -3.62
C ALA A 331 -3.99 -13.55 -2.11
N LEU A 332 -4.28 -14.75 -1.62
CA LEU A 332 -4.56 -14.99 -0.21
C LEU A 332 -3.26 -15.31 0.53
N THR A 333 -2.95 -14.53 1.56
CA THR A 333 -1.67 -14.58 2.27
C THR A 333 -1.83 -15.03 3.72
N LYS A 334 -0.73 -15.54 4.31
CA LYS A 334 -0.61 -15.85 5.73
C LYS A 334 -1.57 -16.94 6.25
N LEU A 335 -1.91 -17.92 5.43
CA LEU A 335 -2.68 -19.10 5.84
C LEU A 335 -1.91 -19.97 6.85
N ASP A 336 -0.59 -19.98 6.78
CA ASP A 336 0.32 -20.61 7.72
C ASP A 336 0.12 -20.11 9.16
N ILE A 337 -0.23 -18.85 9.34
CA ILE A 337 -0.44 -18.23 10.66
C ILE A 337 -1.69 -18.81 11.35
N LEU A 338 -2.67 -19.25 10.57
CA LEU A 338 -3.91 -19.85 11.08
C LEU A 338 -3.77 -21.33 11.41
N SER A 339 -2.66 -21.98 11.12
CA SER A 339 -2.40 -23.37 11.52
C SER A 339 -2.54 -23.56 13.02
N GLY A 340 -3.23 -24.64 13.42
CA GLY A 340 -3.46 -25.03 14.82
C GLY A 340 -4.65 -24.36 15.50
N PHE A 341 -5.38 -23.47 14.83
CA PHE A 341 -6.72 -23.09 15.27
C PHE A 341 -7.71 -24.20 14.88
N SER A 342 -8.57 -24.60 15.82
CA SER A 342 -9.60 -25.63 15.56
C SER A 342 -10.77 -25.10 14.74
N GLU A 343 -11.09 -23.84 14.94
CA GLU A 343 -12.20 -23.12 14.31
C GLU A 343 -11.72 -21.76 13.80
N LEU A 344 -12.24 -21.36 12.64
CA LEU A 344 -11.90 -20.12 11.98
C LEU A 344 -13.17 -19.34 11.63
N PRO A 345 -13.58 -18.38 12.47
CA PRO A 345 -14.68 -17.49 12.17
C PRO A 345 -14.35 -16.58 10.99
N VAL A 346 -15.21 -16.54 9.98
CA VAL A 346 -15.12 -15.66 8.81
C VAL A 346 -16.32 -14.74 8.79
N CYS A 347 -16.10 -13.44 8.87
CA CYS A 347 -17.19 -12.47 8.83
C CYS A 347 -17.67 -12.29 7.38
N HIS A 348 -18.93 -12.66 7.13
CA HIS A 348 -19.54 -12.57 5.79
C HIS A 348 -20.59 -11.47 5.66
N ALA A 349 -21.00 -10.84 6.76
CA ALA A 349 -21.96 -9.74 6.81
C ALA A 349 -21.80 -8.96 8.12
N TYR A 350 -22.41 -7.79 8.20
CA TYR A 350 -22.59 -7.07 9.46
C TYR A 350 -24.08 -7.03 9.86
N SER A 351 -24.33 -6.98 11.17
CA SER A 351 -25.60 -6.57 11.73
C SER A 351 -25.50 -5.13 12.21
N VAL A 352 -26.28 -4.24 11.60
CA VAL A 352 -26.36 -2.80 11.96
C VAL A 352 -27.81 -2.50 12.30
N ASN A 353 -28.10 -2.07 13.53
CA ASN A 353 -29.48 -1.81 13.99
C ASN A 353 -30.45 -2.98 13.74
N GLY A 354 -29.97 -4.22 13.93
CA GLY A 354 -30.75 -5.44 13.71
C GLY A 354 -30.96 -5.84 12.25
N LYS A 355 -30.43 -5.08 11.29
CA LYS A 355 -30.47 -5.41 9.86
C LYS A 355 -29.14 -6.01 9.41
N LYS A 356 -29.21 -7.13 8.71
CA LYS A 356 -28.05 -7.75 8.06
C LYS A 356 -27.68 -6.96 6.81
N ILE A 357 -26.42 -6.54 6.69
CA ILE A 357 -25.86 -5.88 5.51
C ILE A 357 -24.61 -6.63 5.04
N THR A 358 -24.41 -6.69 3.73
CA THR A 358 -23.29 -7.38 3.09
C THR A 358 -22.31 -6.41 2.41
N GLU A 359 -22.67 -5.13 2.37
CA GLU A 359 -21.86 -4.05 1.81
C GLU A 359 -21.29 -3.15 2.91
N MET A 360 -20.14 -2.56 2.63
CA MET A 360 -19.47 -1.64 3.55
C MET A 360 -20.29 -0.36 3.73
N PRO A 361 -20.71 0.00 4.97
CA PRO A 361 -21.44 1.23 5.19
C PRO A 361 -20.54 2.47 5.05
N ALA A 362 -21.01 3.48 4.34
CA ALA A 362 -20.31 4.76 4.23
C ALA A 362 -20.38 5.60 5.52
N SER A 363 -21.42 5.37 6.34
CA SER A 363 -21.60 6.09 7.60
C SER A 363 -20.68 5.57 8.69
N LEU A 364 -19.84 6.45 9.25
CA LEU A 364 -18.94 6.11 10.36
C LEU A 364 -19.71 5.63 11.60
N SER A 365 -20.90 6.18 11.89
CA SER A 365 -21.73 5.73 13.01
C SER A 365 -22.21 4.31 12.77
N GLN A 366 -22.73 4.00 11.59
CA GLN A 366 -23.13 2.64 11.23
C GLN A 366 -21.96 1.65 11.31
N PHE A 367 -20.78 2.06 10.87
CA PHE A 367 -19.58 1.20 10.93
C PHE A 367 -19.11 0.97 12.39
N ARG A 368 -19.27 1.97 13.28
CA ARG A 368 -19.00 1.82 14.73
C ARG A 368 -19.96 0.86 15.41
N GLU A 369 -21.21 0.80 14.95
CA GLU A 369 -22.26 -0.06 15.48
C GLU A 369 -22.30 -1.45 14.81
N ALA A 370 -21.52 -1.65 13.75
CA ALA A 370 -21.48 -2.88 12.98
C ALA A 370 -20.99 -4.05 13.87
N LYS A 371 -21.83 -5.07 14.00
CA LYS A 371 -21.48 -6.33 14.66
C LYS A 371 -21.24 -7.38 13.58
N PRO A 372 -20.12 -8.11 13.64
CA PRO A 372 -19.82 -9.13 12.62
C PRO A 372 -20.81 -10.29 12.71
N VAL A 373 -21.20 -10.81 11.56
CA VAL A 373 -21.94 -12.06 11.42
C VAL A 373 -20.99 -13.08 10.83
N TYR A 374 -20.70 -14.12 11.58
CA TYR A 374 -19.70 -15.11 11.25
C TYR A 374 -20.30 -16.39 10.67
N GLU A 375 -19.59 -17.01 9.74
CA GLU A 375 -19.59 -18.43 9.48
C GLU A 375 -18.33 -19.03 10.10
N THR A 376 -18.46 -20.12 10.83
CA THR A 376 -17.33 -20.78 11.47
C THR A 376 -16.92 -21.99 10.65
N LEU A 377 -15.70 -21.97 10.15
CA LEU A 377 -15.11 -23.03 9.35
C LEU A 377 -14.13 -23.85 10.18
N ALA A 378 -13.92 -25.11 9.80
CA ALA A 378 -12.92 -25.96 10.44
C ALA A 378 -11.51 -25.45 10.13
N GLY A 379 -10.65 -25.44 11.13
CA GLY A 379 -9.25 -25.10 10.98
C GLY A 379 -8.41 -26.26 10.43
N TRP A 380 -7.11 -26.05 10.38
CA TRP A 380 -6.13 -27.03 9.88
C TRP A 380 -4.90 -27.11 10.78
N GLY A 381 -4.18 -28.23 10.65
CA GLY A 381 -2.89 -28.43 11.30
C GLY A 381 -1.74 -27.70 10.62
N ASP A 382 -0.51 -28.05 10.98
CA ASP A 382 0.70 -27.45 10.40
C ASP A 382 0.81 -27.75 8.91
N LEU A 383 1.24 -26.74 8.15
CA LEU A 383 1.51 -26.82 6.75
C LEU A 383 3.01 -27.13 6.53
N THR A 384 3.31 -28.20 5.80
CA THR A 384 4.67 -28.63 5.55
C THR A 384 5.21 -28.08 4.24
N PRO A 385 6.54 -27.91 4.10
CA PRO A 385 7.13 -27.52 2.82
C PRO A 385 6.76 -28.46 1.65
N ASP A 386 6.68 -29.78 1.90
CA ASP A 386 6.23 -30.77 0.91
C ASP A 386 4.83 -30.50 0.37
N MET A 387 3.88 -30.11 1.25
CA MET A 387 2.53 -29.74 0.82
C MET A 387 2.56 -28.50 -0.08
N ILE A 388 3.39 -27.50 0.24
CA ILE A 388 3.53 -26.30 -0.57
C ILE A 388 4.10 -26.63 -1.95
N GLU A 389 5.15 -27.44 -2.00
CA GLU A 389 5.82 -27.85 -3.23
C GLU A 389 4.89 -28.66 -4.14
N ARG A 390 4.06 -29.54 -3.57
CA ARG A 390 3.07 -30.35 -4.30
C ARG A 390 1.83 -29.56 -4.74
N GLY A 391 1.67 -28.33 -4.25
CA GLY A 391 0.63 -27.41 -4.68
C GLY A 391 -0.70 -27.57 -3.96
N PHE A 392 -1.73 -26.84 -4.42
CA PHE A 392 -3.00 -26.63 -3.72
C PHE A 392 -3.73 -27.95 -3.35
N SER A 393 -3.73 -28.94 -4.23
CA SER A 393 -4.41 -30.22 -3.99
C SER A 393 -3.77 -31.08 -2.88
N ALA A 394 -2.56 -30.74 -2.45
CA ALA A 394 -1.88 -31.41 -1.35
C ALA A 394 -2.12 -30.74 0.01
N LEU A 395 -2.77 -29.58 0.04
CA LEU A 395 -3.13 -28.89 1.26
C LEU A 395 -4.30 -29.60 1.97
N PRO A 396 -4.45 -29.43 3.29
CA PRO A 396 -5.57 -30.03 4.04
C PRO A 396 -6.94 -29.68 3.43
N ASP A 397 -7.85 -30.62 3.39
CA ASP A 397 -9.21 -30.45 2.84
C ASP A 397 -9.94 -29.25 3.47
N THR A 398 -9.78 -29.07 4.80
CA THR A 398 -10.38 -27.93 5.51
C THR A 398 -9.83 -26.59 5.03
N LEU A 399 -8.54 -26.50 4.69
CA LEU A 399 -7.95 -25.30 4.09
C LEU A 399 -8.48 -25.08 2.67
N GLN A 400 -8.60 -26.13 1.86
CA GLN A 400 -9.19 -26.04 0.52
C GLN A 400 -10.64 -25.54 0.59
N GLN A 401 -11.44 -26.05 1.56
CA GLN A 401 -12.80 -25.59 1.81
C GLN A 401 -12.85 -24.13 2.27
N TYR A 402 -11.92 -23.70 3.12
CA TYR A 402 -11.80 -22.31 3.55
C TYR A 402 -11.56 -21.37 2.36
N VAL A 403 -10.64 -21.73 1.46
CA VAL A 403 -10.39 -20.99 0.23
C VAL A 403 -11.62 -20.95 -0.67
N LYS A 404 -12.27 -22.10 -0.87
CA LYS A 404 -13.50 -22.20 -1.67
C LYS A 404 -14.63 -21.34 -1.11
N TYR A 405 -14.81 -21.35 0.21
CA TYR A 405 -15.81 -20.50 0.86
C TYR A 405 -15.56 -19.01 0.59
N ILE A 406 -14.30 -18.56 0.67
CA ILE A 406 -13.94 -17.16 0.34
C ILE A 406 -14.33 -16.83 -1.11
N GLU A 407 -13.92 -17.68 -2.06
CA GLU A 407 -14.24 -17.50 -3.49
C GLU A 407 -15.75 -17.35 -3.72
N ASP A 408 -16.55 -18.25 -3.12
CA ASP A 408 -18.01 -18.26 -3.27
C ASP A 408 -18.68 -17.02 -2.63
N GLN A 409 -18.10 -16.49 -1.53
CA GLN A 409 -18.66 -15.34 -0.84
C GLN A 409 -18.34 -13.99 -1.53
N VAL A 410 -17.25 -13.90 -2.27
CA VAL A 410 -16.80 -12.63 -2.88
C VAL A 410 -16.86 -12.61 -4.40
N ASP A 411 -17.26 -13.72 -5.02
CA ASP A 411 -17.34 -13.92 -6.48
C ASP A 411 -16.03 -13.56 -7.20
N CYS A 412 -14.91 -14.05 -6.67
CA CYS A 412 -13.59 -13.79 -7.21
C CYS A 412 -12.65 -14.96 -6.90
N PRO A 413 -11.93 -15.51 -7.90
CA PRO A 413 -11.06 -16.66 -7.69
C PRO A 413 -9.83 -16.31 -6.83
N VAL A 414 -9.44 -17.24 -5.97
CA VAL A 414 -8.17 -17.21 -5.23
C VAL A 414 -7.15 -18.01 -6.02
N SER A 415 -6.42 -17.38 -6.91
CA SER A 415 -5.44 -18.04 -7.80
C SER A 415 -4.02 -18.08 -7.23
N ILE A 416 -3.76 -17.33 -6.15
CA ILE A 416 -2.45 -17.25 -5.52
C ILE A 416 -2.61 -17.50 -4.02
N ILE A 417 -1.85 -18.46 -3.51
CA ILE A 417 -1.82 -18.79 -2.07
C ILE A 417 -0.39 -18.61 -1.58
N SER A 418 -0.22 -17.70 -0.64
CA SER A 418 1.09 -17.35 -0.09
C SER A 418 1.15 -17.75 1.40
N MET A 419 2.03 -18.69 1.68
CA MET A 419 2.31 -19.21 3.02
C MET A 419 3.78 -18.93 3.34
N GLY A 420 4.05 -18.30 4.48
CA GLY A 420 5.40 -17.90 4.85
C GLY A 420 5.96 -16.70 4.06
N PRO A 421 7.19 -16.25 4.41
CA PRO A 421 7.77 -15.01 3.89
C PRO A 421 8.56 -15.16 2.59
N GLN A 422 8.99 -16.38 2.22
CA GLN A 422 9.87 -16.61 1.08
C GLN A 422 9.11 -16.72 -0.25
N ARG A 423 9.77 -16.43 -1.39
CA ARG A 423 9.18 -16.53 -2.73
C ARG A 423 8.62 -17.92 -3.04
N HIS A 424 9.38 -18.98 -2.72
CA HIS A 424 9.00 -20.37 -2.99
C HIS A 424 7.83 -20.86 -2.12
N GLU A 425 7.47 -20.12 -1.06
CA GLU A 425 6.30 -20.41 -0.23
C GLU A 425 5.02 -19.79 -0.83
N THR A 426 4.89 -19.88 -2.16
CA THR A 426 3.75 -19.35 -2.93
C THR A 426 3.28 -20.39 -3.94
N ILE A 427 2.00 -20.72 -3.89
CA ILE A 427 1.33 -21.63 -4.81
C ILE A 427 0.51 -20.80 -5.80
N ILE A 428 0.64 -21.13 -7.10
CA ILE A 428 -0.24 -20.65 -8.16
C ILE A 428 -1.25 -21.76 -8.46
N ARG A 429 -2.56 -21.42 -8.49
CA ARG A 429 -3.67 -22.33 -8.79
C ARG A 429 -4.06 -22.25 -10.25
#